data_379b61e9074580917fa920e6d2b90c75
#
_entry.id   379b61e9074580917fa920e6d2b90c75
#
_cell.length_a   1.000
_cell.length_b   1.000
_cell.length_c   1.000
_cell.angle_alpha   90.00
_cell.angle_beta   90.00
_cell.angle_gamma   90.00
#
_symmetry.space_group_name_H-M   'P 1'
#
loop_
_entity.id
_entity.type
_entity.pdbx_description
1 polymer ?
#
loop_
_entity_poly.entity_id
_entity_poly.type
_entity_poly.pdbx_seq_one_letter_code
_entity_poly.pdbx_strand_id
1 'polypeptide(L)'
;MEGTIVRIISNLCTVDCGGALYDCKPRGKFYHTNISPLVGDHVVIDDVNNYILDIKKRKNYLDRPSISNVDAALIVTSVKKPELSLSLLDKMISNVTYKDIEPIICFSKTDLLSFKEKLELRKIIKYYNKIGIKCTTNRKLGKITKLLDGKIVVLTGQTGAGKSTLLNKLNPSLNLKTDEISEALGRGKHTTRHAELFKYKNSLIADTPGFSALDITHIPKDELKNTFVEFNLDCEFKDCKHMNEKNCMVKDYVNAGKILKSRYDNYRKFVGE
;
A
#
# COMPACT_ATOMS: atom_id res chain seq x y z
N MET A 1 -6.11 -28.53 5.54
CA MET A 1 -5.45 -27.49 6.37
C MET A 1 -5.79 -26.10 5.85
N GLU A 2 -5.64 -25.06 6.68
CA GLU A 2 -5.79 -23.67 6.24
C GLU A 2 -4.42 -23.01 6.05
N GLY A 3 -4.29 -22.17 5.03
CA GLY A 3 -3.05 -21.46 4.74
C GLY A 3 -3.24 -20.23 3.86
N THR A 4 -2.14 -19.56 3.55
CA THR A 4 -2.12 -18.38 2.68
C THR A 4 -1.26 -18.65 1.45
N ILE A 5 -1.76 -18.35 0.25
CA ILE A 5 -0.97 -18.47 -0.98
C ILE A 5 0.13 -17.41 -0.97
N VAL A 6 1.38 -17.84 -0.94
CA VAL A 6 2.54 -16.92 -0.91
C VAL A 6 3.20 -16.76 -2.28
N ARG A 7 2.99 -17.71 -3.20
CA ARG A 7 3.56 -17.68 -4.56
C ARG A 7 2.68 -18.44 -5.54
N ILE A 8 2.62 -17.99 -6.76
CA ILE A 8 1.97 -18.69 -7.88
C ILE A 8 2.92 -18.69 -9.06
N ILE A 9 3.25 -19.88 -9.55
CA ILE A 9 4.03 -20.06 -10.78
C ILE A 9 3.20 -20.93 -11.74
N SER A 10 2.80 -20.36 -12.88
CA SER A 10 1.88 -21.00 -13.81
C SER A 10 0.58 -21.41 -13.08
N ASN A 11 0.39 -22.70 -12.85
CA ASN A 11 -0.80 -23.25 -12.19
C ASN A 11 -0.51 -23.91 -10.82
N LEU A 12 0.69 -23.64 -10.28
CA LEU A 12 1.13 -24.18 -8.99
C LEU A 12 1.15 -23.06 -7.95
N CYS A 13 0.39 -23.24 -6.89
CA CYS A 13 0.28 -22.33 -5.77
C CYS A 13 1.08 -22.85 -4.59
N THR A 14 2.07 -22.10 -4.13
CA THR A 14 2.75 -22.39 -2.86
C THR A 14 1.94 -21.78 -1.73
N VAL A 15 1.50 -22.61 -0.79
CA VAL A 15 0.66 -22.22 0.35
C VAL A 15 1.47 -22.34 1.64
N ASP A 16 1.53 -21.26 2.42
CA ASP A 16 2.12 -21.25 3.77
C ASP A 16 1.03 -21.62 4.81
N CYS A 17 1.20 -22.78 5.45
CA CYS A 17 0.35 -23.28 6.52
C CYS A 17 1.11 -23.21 7.86
N GLY A 18 1.23 -22.01 8.43
CA GLY A 18 1.91 -21.82 9.71
C GLY A 18 3.44 -22.03 9.68
N GLY A 19 4.06 -21.81 8.52
CA GLY A 19 5.50 -21.96 8.28
C GLY A 19 5.88 -23.24 7.50
N ALA A 20 4.95 -24.20 7.32
CA ALA A 20 5.11 -25.32 6.40
C ALA A 20 4.58 -24.92 5.02
N LEU A 21 5.36 -25.15 3.96
CA LEU A 21 5.01 -24.80 2.58
C LEU A 21 4.51 -26.02 1.83
N TYR A 22 3.38 -25.87 1.14
CA TYR A 22 2.76 -26.90 0.32
C TYR A 22 2.55 -26.35 -1.09
N ASP A 23 3.02 -27.10 -2.09
CA ASP A 23 2.78 -26.77 -3.50
C ASP A 23 1.50 -27.46 -3.97
N CYS A 24 0.41 -26.70 -4.10
CA CYS A 24 -0.92 -27.19 -4.40
C CYS A 24 -1.42 -26.72 -5.76
N LYS A 25 -2.24 -27.55 -6.42
CA LYS A 25 -2.97 -27.17 -7.64
C LYS A 25 -4.40 -26.77 -7.32
N PRO A 26 -4.97 -25.74 -7.95
CA PRO A 26 -6.38 -25.44 -7.82
C PRO A 26 -7.22 -26.57 -8.43
N ARG A 27 -8.31 -26.97 -7.76
CA ARG A 27 -9.28 -27.92 -8.32
C ARG A 27 -10.02 -27.34 -9.52
N GLY A 28 -10.43 -28.22 -10.46
CA GLY A 28 -11.14 -27.83 -11.69
C GLY A 28 -12.37 -26.97 -11.49
N LYS A 29 -13.04 -27.03 -10.33
CA LYS A 29 -14.20 -26.20 -10.00
C LYS A 29 -13.93 -24.69 -10.10
N PHE A 30 -12.69 -24.24 -9.82
CA PHE A 30 -12.35 -22.82 -9.87
C PHE A 30 -12.35 -22.26 -11.30
N TYR A 31 -12.12 -23.10 -12.31
CA TYR A 31 -12.23 -22.69 -13.72
C TYR A 31 -13.69 -22.43 -14.14
N HIS A 32 -14.65 -23.11 -13.47
CA HIS A 32 -16.09 -22.91 -13.74
C HIS A 32 -16.70 -21.72 -12.99
N THR A 33 -16.08 -21.30 -11.88
CA THR A 33 -16.57 -20.19 -11.05
C THR A 33 -15.95 -18.84 -11.38
N ASN A 34 -15.06 -18.76 -12.40
CA ASN A 34 -14.27 -17.57 -12.74
C ASN A 34 -13.47 -16.99 -11.55
N ILE A 35 -13.18 -17.78 -10.54
CA ILE A 35 -12.36 -17.39 -9.39
C ILE A 35 -10.95 -17.94 -9.61
N SER A 36 -10.03 -17.09 -10.07
CA SER A 36 -8.62 -17.45 -10.14
C SER A 36 -7.95 -17.23 -8.79
N PRO A 37 -7.12 -18.19 -8.30
CA PRO A 37 -6.29 -17.99 -7.12
C PRO A 37 -5.37 -16.77 -7.28
N LEU A 38 -5.22 -16.00 -6.20
CA LEU A 38 -4.28 -14.88 -6.12
C LEU A 38 -3.30 -15.10 -4.98
N VAL A 39 -2.13 -14.54 -5.10
CA VAL A 39 -1.19 -14.42 -3.98
C VAL A 39 -1.87 -13.61 -2.87
N GLY A 40 -1.76 -14.07 -1.62
CA GLY A 40 -2.48 -13.49 -0.48
C GLY A 40 -3.85 -14.12 -0.18
N ASP A 41 -4.37 -15.02 -1.05
CA ASP A 41 -5.61 -15.72 -0.75
C ASP A 41 -5.46 -16.64 0.47
N HIS A 42 -6.44 -16.56 1.36
CA HIS A 42 -6.61 -17.56 2.41
C HIS A 42 -7.36 -18.75 1.83
N VAL A 43 -6.76 -19.93 1.94
CA VAL A 43 -7.26 -21.15 1.31
C VAL A 43 -7.37 -22.31 2.28
N VAL A 44 -8.21 -23.26 1.92
CA VAL A 44 -8.24 -24.61 2.52
C VAL A 44 -7.58 -25.55 1.55
N ILE A 45 -6.60 -26.34 2.01
CA ILE A 45 -5.88 -27.32 1.19
C ILE A 45 -6.13 -28.76 1.65
N ASP A 46 -6.01 -29.66 0.70
CA ASP A 46 -5.82 -31.10 0.93
C ASP A 46 -4.30 -31.35 0.88
N ASP A 47 -3.71 -31.54 2.02
CA ASP A 47 -2.27 -31.72 2.19
C ASP A 47 -1.76 -33.11 1.79
N VAL A 48 -2.67 -34.08 1.63
CA VAL A 48 -2.34 -35.42 1.13
C VAL A 48 -2.27 -35.44 -0.39
N ASN A 49 -3.26 -34.82 -1.05
CA ASN A 49 -3.35 -34.83 -2.51
C ASN A 49 -2.83 -33.53 -3.16
N ASN A 50 -2.39 -32.54 -2.37
CA ASN A 50 -1.87 -31.28 -2.81
C ASN A 50 -2.82 -30.46 -3.70
N TYR A 51 -4.07 -30.33 -3.26
CA TYR A 51 -5.09 -29.52 -3.94
C TYR A 51 -5.61 -28.38 -3.08
N ILE A 52 -5.87 -27.24 -3.71
CA ILE A 52 -6.68 -26.17 -3.11
C ILE A 52 -8.14 -26.63 -3.17
N LEU A 53 -8.77 -26.80 -2.00
CA LEU A 53 -10.16 -27.20 -1.85
C LEU A 53 -11.10 -26.01 -1.91
N ASP A 54 -10.69 -24.88 -1.30
CA ASP A 54 -11.52 -23.69 -1.20
C ASP A 54 -10.68 -22.42 -1.10
N ILE A 55 -11.24 -21.30 -1.59
CA ILE A 55 -10.68 -19.95 -1.47
C ILE A 55 -11.65 -19.13 -0.65
N LYS A 56 -11.19 -18.64 0.51
CA LYS A 56 -12.02 -17.81 1.40
C LYS A 56 -12.33 -16.46 0.77
N LYS A 57 -13.42 -15.83 1.19
CA LYS A 57 -13.82 -14.50 0.71
C LYS A 57 -12.67 -13.50 0.93
N ARG A 58 -12.28 -12.81 -0.12
CA ARG A 58 -11.28 -11.74 -0.08
C ARG A 58 -11.88 -10.50 0.58
N LYS A 59 -11.12 -9.82 1.43
CA LYS A 59 -11.50 -8.51 1.95
C LYS A 59 -11.24 -7.39 0.93
N ASN A 60 -10.15 -7.50 0.19
CA ASN A 60 -9.76 -6.61 -0.90
C ASN A 60 -8.82 -7.33 -1.87
N TYR A 61 -8.52 -6.71 -3.00
CA TYR A 61 -7.48 -7.15 -3.91
C TYR A 61 -6.90 -5.99 -4.73
N LEU A 62 -5.69 -6.18 -5.21
CA LEU A 62 -5.00 -5.31 -6.16
C LEU A 62 -4.86 -6.04 -7.49
N ASP A 63 -5.07 -5.32 -8.60
CA ASP A 63 -4.91 -5.90 -9.95
C ASP A 63 -3.45 -5.94 -10.38
N ARG A 64 -2.69 -4.94 -9.96
CA ARG A 64 -1.26 -4.79 -10.30
C ARG A 64 -0.49 -4.28 -9.08
N PRO A 65 0.23 -5.14 -8.39
CA PRO A 65 0.33 -6.59 -8.58
C PRO A 65 -0.96 -7.32 -8.20
N SER A 66 -1.20 -8.49 -8.78
CA SER A 66 -2.37 -9.32 -8.46
C SER A 66 -2.19 -9.97 -7.09
N ILE A 67 -2.61 -9.27 -6.04
CA ILE A 67 -2.51 -9.69 -4.63
C ILE A 67 -3.84 -9.41 -3.93
N SER A 68 -4.28 -10.35 -3.12
CA SER A 68 -5.49 -10.27 -2.30
C SER A 68 -5.17 -10.10 -0.81
N ASN A 69 -6.19 -9.73 -0.03
CA ASN A 69 -6.16 -9.64 1.44
C ASN A 69 -5.02 -8.76 1.99
N VAL A 70 -4.71 -7.66 1.28
CA VAL A 70 -3.68 -6.72 1.69
C VAL A 70 -4.15 -5.95 2.92
N ASP A 71 -3.36 -5.98 4.01
CA ASP A 71 -3.68 -5.27 5.25
C ASP A 71 -3.18 -3.83 5.24
N ALA A 72 -1.98 -3.62 4.71
CA ALA A 72 -1.37 -2.30 4.73
C ALA A 72 -0.50 -2.04 3.49
N ALA A 73 -0.39 -0.78 3.12
CA ALA A 73 0.57 -0.29 2.14
C ALA A 73 1.65 0.56 2.82
N LEU A 74 2.89 0.09 2.77
CA LEU A 74 4.04 0.88 3.22
C LEU A 74 4.44 1.85 2.10
N ILE A 75 4.01 3.10 2.22
CA ILE A 75 4.26 4.17 1.26
C ILE A 75 5.63 4.77 1.55
N VAL A 76 6.65 4.39 0.78
CA VAL A 76 8.01 4.92 0.91
C VAL A 76 8.11 6.20 0.09
N THR A 77 8.28 7.33 0.77
CA THR A 77 8.43 8.64 0.13
C THR A 77 9.76 9.28 0.51
N SER A 78 10.48 9.75 -0.50
CA SER A 78 11.74 10.48 -0.29
C SER A 78 11.44 11.89 0.18
N VAL A 79 12.25 12.39 1.12
CA VAL A 79 12.19 13.79 1.56
C VAL A 79 13.13 14.70 0.76
N LYS A 80 14.10 14.08 0.05
CA LYS A 80 15.08 14.79 -0.78
C LYS A 80 15.68 13.84 -1.82
N LYS A 81 15.78 14.28 -3.08
CA LYS A 81 16.34 13.49 -4.20
C LYS A 81 15.64 12.12 -4.41
N PRO A 82 14.39 12.10 -4.88
CA PRO A 82 13.55 13.25 -5.28
C PRO A 82 12.96 14.01 -4.10
N GLU A 83 12.58 15.27 -4.33
CA GLU A 83 11.95 16.13 -3.33
C GLU A 83 10.57 15.56 -2.89
N LEU A 84 10.18 15.87 -1.66
CA LEU A 84 8.89 15.46 -1.11
C LEU A 84 7.74 16.15 -1.86
N SER A 85 6.93 15.38 -2.54
CA SER A 85 5.68 15.83 -3.14
C SER A 85 4.51 15.38 -2.28
N LEU A 86 3.88 16.31 -1.56
CA LEU A 86 2.68 16.03 -0.76
C LEU A 86 1.51 15.66 -1.66
N SER A 87 1.41 16.22 -2.87
CA SER A 87 0.36 15.84 -3.83
C SER A 87 0.49 14.38 -4.25
N LEU A 88 1.70 13.93 -4.57
CA LEU A 88 1.95 12.55 -4.90
C LEU A 88 1.69 11.60 -3.72
N LEU A 89 2.11 12.00 -2.52
CA LEU A 89 1.86 11.25 -1.29
C LEU A 89 0.35 11.10 -1.06
N ASP A 90 -0.42 12.18 -1.22
CA ASP A 90 -1.86 12.16 -1.03
C ASP A 90 -2.58 11.30 -2.09
N LYS A 91 -2.12 11.31 -3.35
CA LYS A 91 -2.63 10.37 -4.37
C LYS A 91 -2.42 8.91 -3.97
N MET A 92 -1.23 8.57 -3.47
CA MET A 92 -0.93 7.20 -3.00
C MET A 92 -1.80 6.82 -1.80
N ILE A 93 -1.98 7.74 -0.84
CA ILE A 93 -2.87 7.52 0.31
C ILE A 93 -4.30 7.28 -0.17
N SER A 94 -4.85 8.15 -1.02
CA SER A 94 -6.21 8.02 -1.55
C SER A 94 -6.42 6.69 -2.26
N ASN A 95 -5.46 6.27 -3.09
CA ASN A 95 -5.54 5.03 -3.84
C ASN A 95 -5.64 3.79 -2.94
N VAL A 96 -4.80 3.71 -1.90
CA VAL A 96 -4.80 2.55 -0.99
C VAL A 96 -5.98 2.59 -0.03
N THR A 97 -6.37 3.79 0.45
CA THR A 97 -7.53 3.95 1.33
C THR A 97 -8.83 3.56 0.62
N TYR A 98 -8.98 3.92 -0.66
CA TYR A 98 -10.14 3.54 -1.47
C TYR A 98 -10.32 2.02 -1.62
N LYS A 99 -9.25 1.27 -1.47
CA LYS A 99 -9.24 -0.20 -1.52
C LYS A 99 -9.26 -0.86 -0.13
N ASP A 100 -9.64 -0.13 0.91
CA ASP A 100 -9.64 -0.59 2.30
C ASP A 100 -8.28 -1.12 2.78
N ILE A 101 -7.19 -0.51 2.31
CA ILE A 101 -5.82 -0.82 2.69
C ILE A 101 -5.27 0.29 3.60
N GLU A 102 -4.74 -0.09 4.77
CA GLU A 102 -4.16 0.86 5.73
C GLU A 102 -2.91 1.56 5.15
N PRO A 103 -2.89 2.91 4.99
CA PRO A 103 -1.69 3.63 4.58
C PRO A 103 -0.72 3.76 5.76
N ILE A 104 0.55 3.37 5.54
CA ILE A 104 1.66 3.59 6.49
C ILE A 104 2.74 4.38 5.75
N ILE A 105 3.06 5.58 6.21
CA ILE A 105 4.05 6.44 5.55
C ILE A 105 5.45 6.19 6.11
N CYS A 106 6.40 5.90 5.23
CA CYS A 106 7.82 5.79 5.56
C CYS A 106 8.62 6.87 4.85
N PHE A 107 9.02 7.91 5.58
CA PHE A 107 9.89 8.95 5.05
C PHE A 107 11.33 8.44 4.95
N SER A 108 11.90 8.48 3.75
CA SER A 108 13.26 8.04 3.46
C SER A 108 14.21 9.21 3.23
N LYS A 109 15.52 8.93 3.22
CA LYS A 109 16.60 9.91 2.97
C LYS A 109 16.59 11.11 3.94
N THR A 110 16.12 10.90 5.15
CA THR A 110 16.03 11.93 6.20
C THR A 110 17.42 12.40 6.70
N ASP A 111 18.46 11.68 6.36
CA ASP A 111 19.87 12.04 6.57
C ASP A 111 20.30 13.26 5.75
N LEU A 112 19.68 13.45 4.58
CA LEU A 112 19.98 14.57 3.68
C LEU A 112 19.37 15.91 4.12
N LEU A 113 18.53 15.91 5.16
CA LEU A 113 17.84 17.10 5.64
C LEU A 113 18.73 17.93 6.58
N SER A 114 18.72 19.25 6.40
CA SER A 114 19.20 20.23 7.37
C SER A 114 18.36 20.21 8.64
N PHE A 115 18.83 20.89 9.68
CA PHE A 115 18.10 21.00 10.95
C PHE A 115 16.71 21.63 10.77
N LYS A 116 16.60 22.70 9.98
CA LYS A 116 15.32 23.38 9.70
C LYS A 116 14.34 22.46 8.96
N GLU A 117 14.80 21.77 7.92
CA GLU A 117 13.98 20.81 7.16
C GLU A 117 13.51 19.64 8.04
N LYS A 118 14.34 19.18 9.00
CA LYS A 118 13.92 18.15 9.98
C LYS A 118 12.80 18.63 10.89
N LEU A 119 12.76 19.90 11.27
CA LEU A 119 11.68 20.47 12.05
C LEU A 119 10.37 20.51 11.25
N GLU A 120 10.44 20.91 9.98
CA GLU A 120 9.27 20.91 9.09
C GLU A 120 8.74 19.48 8.86
N LEU A 121 9.62 18.53 8.59
CA LEU A 121 9.22 17.13 8.48
C LEU A 121 8.54 16.60 9.74
N ARG A 122 9.02 17.00 10.94
CA ARG A 122 8.38 16.62 12.21
C ARG A 122 6.94 17.13 12.31
N LYS A 123 6.65 18.36 11.83
CA LYS A 123 5.28 18.91 11.80
C LYS A 123 4.39 18.07 10.88
N ILE A 124 4.87 17.71 9.70
CA ILE A 124 4.17 16.84 8.74
C ILE A 124 3.88 15.47 9.37
N ILE A 125 4.88 14.83 9.96
CA ILE A 125 4.72 13.52 10.65
C ILE A 125 3.71 13.63 11.79
N LYS A 126 3.77 14.70 12.58
CA LYS A 126 2.83 14.93 13.70
C LYS A 126 1.40 15.06 13.17
N TYR A 127 1.21 15.78 12.06
CA TYR A 127 -0.10 15.95 11.46
C TYR A 127 -0.69 14.62 10.97
N TYR A 128 0.03 13.85 10.14
CA TYR A 128 -0.47 12.58 9.64
C TYR A 128 -0.77 11.58 10.77
N ASN A 129 0.09 11.50 11.80
CA ASN A 129 -0.22 10.67 12.97
C ASN A 129 -1.47 11.17 13.73
N LYS A 130 -1.72 12.48 13.80
CA LYS A 130 -2.91 13.06 14.45
C LYS A 130 -4.20 12.66 13.74
N ILE A 131 -4.19 12.57 12.41
CA ILE A 131 -5.35 12.14 11.62
C ILE A 131 -5.46 10.61 11.47
N GLY A 132 -4.64 9.84 12.20
CA GLY A 132 -4.70 8.37 12.23
C GLY A 132 -3.78 7.67 11.22
N ILE A 133 -3.11 8.39 10.32
CA ILE A 133 -2.19 7.79 9.35
C ILE A 133 -0.82 7.60 10.00
N LYS A 134 -0.42 6.35 10.18
CA LYS A 134 0.84 6.00 10.85
C LYS A 134 2.06 6.41 10.04
N CYS A 135 3.01 7.11 10.68
CA CYS A 135 4.24 7.58 10.04
C CYS A 135 5.50 7.08 10.74
N THR A 136 6.51 6.80 9.93
CA THR A 136 7.85 6.41 10.40
C THR A 136 8.94 6.96 9.46
N THR A 137 10.19 6.61 9.73
CA THR A 137 11.33 6.89 8.83
C THR A 137 12.09 5.59 8.57
N ASN A 138 12.76 5.51 7.42
CA ASN A 138 13.58 4.36 7.04
C ASN A 138 14.76 4.05 7.98
N ARG A 139 15.02 4.92 8.96
CA ARG A 139 16.03 4.74 10.02
C ARG A 139 15.48 4.01 11.24
N LYS A 140 14.15 3.96 11.42
CA LYS A 140 13.47 3.36 12.58
C LYS A 140 12.94 1.97 12.26
N LEU A 141 13.84 1.01 11.91
CA LEU A 141 13.45 -0.34 11.49
C LEU A 141 12.58 -1.05 12.53
N GLY A 142 12.90 -0.94 13.83
CA GLY A 142 12.07 -1.53 14.89
C GLY A 142 10.64 -0.98 14.93
N LYS A 143 10.43 0.32 14.61
CA LYS A 143 9.09 0.88 14.48
C LYS A 143 8.39 0.35 13.23
N ILE A 144 9.11 0.24 12.10
CA ILE A 144 8.56 -0.36 10.88
C ILE A 144 8.08 -1.78 11.19
N THR A 145 8.93 -2.62 11.78
CA THR A 145 8.57 -3.99 12.16
C THR A 145 7.28 -4.06 12.96
N LYS A 146 7.14 -3.21 14.01
CA LYS A 146 5.92 -3.18 14.84
C LYS A 146 4.67 -2.75 14.04
N LEU A 147 4.81 -1.83 13.09
CA LEU A 147 3.69 -1.35 12.27
C LEU A 147 3.22 -2.40 11.26
N LEU A 148 4.11 -3.28 10.84
CA LEU A 148 3.82 -4.32 9.85
C LEU A 148 3.40 -5.65 10.49
N ASP A 149 3.59 -5.84 11.80
CA ASP A 149 3.43 -7.11 12.50
C ASP A 149 2.07 -7.77 12.23
N GLY A 150 2.10 -9.05 11.84
CA GLY A 150 0.93 -9.86 11.53
C GLY A 150 0.18 -9.48 10.23
N LYS A 151 0.76 -8.67 9.36
CA LYS A 151 0.08 -8.11 8.17
C LYS A 151 0.61 -8.64 6.85
N ILE A 152 -0.27 -8.70 5.84
CA ILE A 152 0.10 -8.75 4.44
C ILE A 152 0.32 -7.30 3.95
N VAL A 153 1.54 -6.99 3.53
CA VAL A 153 1.98 -5.61 3.24
C VAL A 153 2.46 -5.49 1.81
N VAL A 154 2.00 -4.46 1.10
CA VAL A 154 2.59 -4.05 -0.18
C VAL A 154 3.48 -2.83 0.01
N LEU A 155 4.58 -2.73 -0.74
CA LEU A 155 5.38 -1.51 -0.79
C LEU A 155 4.99 -0.68 -2.00
N THR A 156 4.77 0.61 -1.77
CA THR A 156 4.53 1.59 -2.83
C THR A 156 5.39 2.84 -2.61
N GLY A 157 5.48 3.68 -3.62
CA GLY A 157 6.24 4.92 -3.57
C GLY A 157 6.90 5.24 -4.90
N GLN A 158 7.29 6.49 -5.08
CA GLN A 158 7.91 6.94 -6.33
C GLN A 158 9.25 6.24 -6.61
N THR A 159 9.63 6.23 -7.88
CA THR A 159 10.96 5.77 -8.30
C THR A 159 12.05 6.56 -7.59
N GLY A 160 13.11 5.88 -7.16
CA GLY A 160 14.20 6.50 -6.41
C GLY A 160 13.89 6.87 -4.95
N ALA A 161 12.71 6.54 -4.43
CA ALA A 161 12.37 6.77 -3.01
C ALA A 161 13.11 5.87 -2.02
N GLY A 162 13.84 4.86 -2.48
CA GLY A 162 14.63 3.95 -1.63
C GLY A 162 13.85 2.72 -1.14
N LYS A 163 12.86 2.25 -1.90
CA LYS A 163 12.09 1.01 -1.60
C LYS A 163 13.00 -0.20 -1.51
N SER A 164 13.82 -0.46 -2.53
CA SER A 164 14.75 -1.61 -2.55
C SER A 164 15.77 -1.55 -1.43
N THR A 165 16.30 -0.36 -1.14
CA THR A 165 17.20 -0.15 0.00
C THR A 165 16.51 -0.48 1.32
N LEU A 166 15.23 -0.12 1.47
CA LEU A 166 14.47 -0.45 2.67
C LEU A 166 14.22 -1.96 2.76
N LEU A 167 13.80 -2.60 1.66
CA LEU A 167 13.59 -4.05 1.61
C LEU A 167 14.84 -4.83 1.96
N ASN A 168 16.01 -4.46 1.39
CA ASN A 168 17.29 -5.08 1.73
C ASN A 168 17.68 -4.90 3.21
N LYS A 169 17.27 -3.78 3.85
CA LYS A 169 17.46 -3.60 5.29
C LYS A 169 16.52 -4.45 6.14
N LEU A 170 15.31 -4.69 5.66
CA LEU A 170 14.34 -5.55 6.34
C LEU A 170 14.70 -7.02 6.15
N ASN A 171 15.05 -7.40 4.93
CA ASN A 171 15.46 -8.76 4.58
C ASN A 171 16.73 -8.75 3.70
N PRO A 172 17.93 -8.86 4.30
CA PRO A 172 19.18 -8.84 3.54
C PRO A 172 19.33 -9.98 2.52
N SER A 173 18.61 -11.09 2.69
CA SER A 173 18.68 -12.22 1.76
C SER A 173 18.06 -11.94 0.39
N LEU A 174 17.23 -10.89 0.27
CA LEU A 174 16.62 -10.48 -1.00
C LEU A 174 17.66 -9.97 -2.00
N ASN A 175 18.75 -9.36 -1.51
CA ASN A 175 19.86 -8.82 -2.31
C ASN A 175 19.41 -8.06 -3.56
N LEU A 176 18.37 -7.22 -3.42
CA LEU A 176 17.79 -6.45 -4.51
C LEU A 176 18.79 -5.40 -4.99
N LYS A 177 19.03 -5.35 -6.29
CA LYS A 177 19.87 -4.30 -6.89
C LYS A 177 19.17 -2.94 -6.72
N THR A 178 19.87 -1.97 -6.15
CA THR A 178 19.29 -0.67 -5.76
C THR A 178 19.00 0.26 -6.94
N ASP A 179 19.64 0.04 -8.11
CA ASP A 179 19.53 0.92 -9.27
C ASP A 179 18.69 0.35 -10.42
N GLU A 180 18.38 -0.95 -10.45
CA GLU A 180 17.78 -1.62 -11.62
C GLU A 180 16.27 -1.87 -11.56
N ILE A 181 15.59 -1.65 -10.42
CA ILE A 181 14.14 -1.92 -10.33
C ILE A 181 13.30 -0.98 -11.20
N SER A 182 13.84 0.19 -11.59
CA SER A 182 13.14 1.11 -12.47
C SER A 182 13.38 0.89 -13.97
N GLU A 183 14.53 0.33 -14.39
CA GLU A 183 14.89 0.18 -15.81
C GLU A 183 14.79 -1.26 -16.34
N ALA A 184 15.13 -2.28 -15.56
CA ALA A 184 15.07 -3.67 -16.01
C ALA A 184 13.64 -4.16 -16.28
N LEU A 185 12.63 -3.51 -15.75
CA LEU A 185 11.20 -3.80 -15.95
C LEU A 185 10.56 -3.01 -17.11
N GLY A 186 11.32 -2.11 -17.76
CA GLY A 186 10.89 -1.36 -18.94
C GLY A 186 11.34 -1.93 -20.27
N ARG A 187 12.34 -2.80 -20.32
CA ARG A 187 12.94 -3.29 -21.57
C ARG A 187 13.04 -4.81 -21.58
N GLY A 188 12.15 -5.43 -22.27
CA GLY A 188 12.37 -6.71 -22.92
C GLY A 188 11.75 -7.94 -22.31
N LYS A 189 10.89 -8.56 -23.12
CA LYS A 189 10.25 -9.87 -23.06
C LYS A 189 9.15 -10.05 -22.02
N HIS A 190 8.00 -10.50 -22.50
CA HIS A 190 6.82 -10.99 -21.80
C HIS A 190 7.15 -12.01 -20.70
N THR A 191 7.66 -11.56 -19.56
CA THR A 191 7.66 -12.35 -18.33
C THR A 191 6.44 -11.95 -17.55
N THR A 192 5.49 -12.84 -17.46
CA THR A 192 4.35 -12.76 -16.55
C THR A 192 4.90 -12.40 -15.17
N ARG A 193 4.61 -11.19 -14.69
CA ARG A 193 5.12 -10.70 -13.40
C ARG A 193 4.41 -11.46 -12.30
N HIS A 194 5.06 -12.47 -11.76
CA HIS A 194 4.55 -13.23 -10.63
C HIS A 194 4.69 -12.36 -9.38
N ALA A 195 3.58 -12.09 -8.71
CA ALA A 195 3.60 -11.56 -7.37
C ALA A 195 4.09 -12.67 -6.43
N GLU A 196 4.94 -12.33 -5.47
CA GLU A 196 5.41 -13.24 -4.45
C GLU A 196 5.39 -12.53 -3.10
N LEU A 197 4.97 -13.25 -2.05
CA LEU A 197 5.02 -12.79 -0.67
C LEU A 197 6.20 -13.45 0.02
N PHE A 198 7.11 -12.68 0.56
CA PHE A 198 8.18 -13.20 1.40
C PHE A 198 7.89 -12.95 2.88
N LYS A 199 8.28 -13.89 3.71
CA LYS A 199 8.12 -13.80 5.15
C LYS A 199 9.12 -12.82 5.76
N TYR A 200 8.61 -11.88 6.54
CA TYR A 200 9.40 -10.98 7.37
C TYR A 200 8.85 -11.01 8.80
N LYS A 201 9.51 -11.75 9.70
CA LYS A 201 9.01 -12.04 11.05
C LYS A 201 7.60 -12.65 10.98
N ASN A 202 6.59 -11.99 11.57
CA ASN A 202 5.19 -12.42 11.53
C ASN A 202 4.40 -11.85 10.36
N SER A 203 5.05 -11.11 9.45
CA SER A 203 4.41 -10.41 8.33
C SER A 203 4.76 -11.06 7.00
N LEU A 204 3.90 -10.87 6.01
CA LEU A 204 4.15 -11.20 4.62
C LEU A 204 4.30 -9.90 3.83
N ILE A 205 5.41 -9.74 3.13
CA ILE A 205 5.68 -8.54 2.34
C ILE A 205 5.69 -8.91 0.87
N ALA A 206 4.92 -8.19 0.07
CA ALA A 206 4.91 -8.38 -1.36
C ALA A 206 6.18 -7.79 -2.00
N ASP A 207 6.93 -8.61 -2.72
CA ASP A 207 7.93 -8.13 -3.67
C ASP A 207 7.20 -7.70 -4.95
N THR A 208 6.89 -6.44 -5.02
CA THR A 208 6.10 -5.88 -6.11
C THR A 208 6.82 -4.71 -6.75
N PRO A 209 7.69 -4.98 -7.70
CA PRO A 209 8.22 -3.91 -8.52
C PRO A 209 7.07 -3.27 -9.32
N GLY A 210 6.89 -1.97 -9.14
CA GLY A 210 6.00 -1.16 -9.99
C GLY A 210 4.57 -0.95 -9.48
N PHE A 211 4.23 -1.21 -8.23
CA PHE A 211 3.03 -0.64 -7.64
C PHE A 211 3.22 0.87 -7.47
N SER A 212 3.06 1.59 -8.56
CA SER A 212 2.93 3.05 -8.54
C SER A 212 1.44 3.37 -8.46
N ALA A 213 0.91 3.46 -7.26
CA ALA A 213 -0.47 3.88 -7.01
C ALA A 213 -0.63 5.39 -7.30
N LEU A 214 -0.31 5.81 -8.52
CA LEU A 214 -0.29 7.23 -8.90
C LEU A 214 -1.57 7.66 -9.60
N ASP A 215 -2.30 6.72 -10.17
CA ASP A 215 -3.55 6.99 -10.86
C ASP A 215 -4.73 6.84 -9.88
N ILE A 216 -5.51 7.90 -9.76
CA ILE A 216 -6.73 7.97 -8.95
C ILE A 216 -7.98 8.17 -9.82
N THR A 217 -7.86 8.14 -11.14
CA THR A 217 -8.98 8.37 -12.06
C THR A 217 -10.06 7.30 -11.97
N HIS A 218 -9.72 6.13 -11.45
CA HIS A 218 -10.66 5.04 -11.18
C HIS A 218 -11.50 5.26 -9.90
N ILE A 219 -11.15 6.25 -9.05
CA ILE A 219 -11.93 6.60 -7.86
C ILE A 219 -13.05 7.55 -8.29
N PRO A 220 -14.34 7.21 -8.05
CA PRO A 220 -15.43 8.13 -8.31
C PRO A 220 -15.22 9.47 -7.57
N LYS A 221 -15.50 10.59 -8.25
CA LYS A 221 -15.22 11.92 -7.70
C LYS A 221 -15.99 12.23 -6.40
N ASP A 222 -17.16 11.67 -6.25
CA ASP A 222 -17.99 11.77 -5.04
C ASP A 222 -17.47 10.91 -3.89
N GLU A 223 -16.73 9.85 -4.18
CA GLU A 223 -16.10 8.99 -3.16
C GLU A 223 -14.70 9.45 -2.76
N LEU A 224 -14.07 10.30 -3.56
CA LEU A 224 -12.71 10.76 -3.32
C LEU A 224 -12.57 11.44 -1.93
N LYS A 225 -13.61 12.16 -1.46
CA LYS A 225 -13.63 12.77 -0.12
C LYS A 225 -13.44 11.72 1.01
N ASN A 226 -13.94 10.51 0.82
CA ASN A 226 -13.87 9.43 1.81
C ASN A 226 -12.45 8.90 1.98
N THR A 227 -11.56 9.15 1.01
CA THR A 227 -10.14 8.77 1.09
C THR A 227 -9.29 9.77 1.91
N PHE A 228 -9.86 10.92 2.27
CA PHE A 228 -9.27 11.90 3.16
C PHE A 228 -9.88 11.73 4.55
N VAL A 229 -9.27 10.87 5.37
CA VAL A 229 -9.83 10.43 6.66
C VAL A 229 -10.22 11.57 7.60
N GLU A 230 -9.54 12.71 7.50
CA GLU A 230 -9.82 13.91 8.27
C GLU A 230 -11.03 14.70 7.78
N PHE A 231 -11.63 14.33 6.64
CA PHE A 231 -12.83 14.98 6.10
C PHE A 231 -14.12 14.36 6.63
N ASN A 232 -14.02 13.28 7.39
CA ASN A 232 -15.18 12.68 8.06
C ASN A 232 -15.64 13.56 9.21
N LEU A 233 -16.35 14.64 8.87
CA LEU A 233 -16.87 15.67 9.77
C LEU A 233 -18.36 15.90 9.49
N ASP A 234 -19.12 16.21 10.54
CA ASP A 234 -20.55 16.50 10.45
C ASP A 234 -20.79 17.89 9.83
N CYS A 235 -20.82 17.96 8.51
CA CYS A 235 -21.23 19.15 7.79
C CYS A 235 -22.75 19.33 7.85
N GLU A 236 -23.22 20.57 7.62
CA GLU A 236 -24.66 20.88 7.55
C GLU A 236 -25.39 20.01 6.52
N PHE A 237 -24.73 19.74 5.37
CA PHE A 237 -25.29 18.90 4.30
C PHE A 237 -24.61 17.51 4.32
N LYS A 238 -25.42 16.45 4.36
CA LYS A 238 -24.92 15.06 4.37
C LYS A 238 -24.13 14.68 3.11
N ASP A 239 -24.47 15.26 1.97
CA ASP A 239 -23.82 15.06 0.66
C ASP A 239 -22.74 16.10 0.36
N CYS A 240 -22.31 16.88 1.37
CA CYS A 240 -21.29 17.89 1.24
C CYS A 240 -20.04 17.35 0.52
N LYS A 241 -19.66 18.01 -0.57
CA LYS A 241 -18.45 17.68 -1.36
C LYS A 241 -17.24 18.48 -0.89
N HIS A 242 -17.41 19.34 0.10
CA HIS A 242 -16.38 20.22 0.68
C HIS A 242 -15.71 21.17 -0.34
N MET A 243 -16.43 21.52 -1.41
CA MET A 243 -15.93 22.38 -2.49
C MET A 243 -16.47 23.82 -2.36
N ASN A 244 -17.72 24.02 -2.73
CA ASN A 244 -18.33 25.34 -2.80
C ASN A 244 -19.43 25.58 -1.76
N GLU A 245 -19.78 24.55 -1.00
CA GLU A 245 -20.87 24.60 -0.02
C GLU A 245 -20.58 25.65 1.07
N LYS A 246 -21.60 26.37 1.46
CA LYS A 246 -21.58 27.23 2.65
C LYS A 246 -21.62 26.32 3.90
N ASN A 247 -21.13 26.83 5.03
CA ASN A 247 -21.15 26.12 6.34
C ASN A 247 -20.51 24.72 6.29
N CYS A 248 -19.36 24.60 5.61
CA CYS A 248 -18.63 23.36 5.47
C CYS A 248 -17.57 23.22 6.58
N MET A 249 -17.76 22.26 7.49
CA MET A 249 -16.84 22.01 8.60
C MET A 249 -15.39 21.72 8.15
N VAL A 250 -15.21 21.06 6.99
CA VAL A 250 -13.86 20.83 6.45
C VAL A 250 -13.16 22.15 6.13
N LYS A 251 -13.86 23.09 5.46
CA LYS A 251 -13.30 24.43 5.17
C LYS A 251 -12.99 25.21 6.44
N ASP A 252 -13.87 25.14 7.44
CA ASP A 252 -13.64 25.79 8.73
C ASP A 252 -12.41 25.22 9.44
N TYR A 253 -12.21 23.90 9.37
CA TYR A 253 -11.04 23.23 9.93
C TYR A 253 -9.75 23.56 9.17
N VAL A 254 -9.83 23.78 7.86
CA VAL A 254 -8.70 24.28 7.06
C VAL A 254 -8.34 25.70 7.49
N ASN A 255 -9.33 26.58 7.60
CA ASN A 255 -9.15 27.99 8.02
C ASN A 255 -8.58 28.08 9.44
N ALA A 256 -9.02 27.18 10.33
CA ALA A 256 -8.51 27.08 11.70
C ALA A 256 -7.14 26.37 11.82
N GLY A 257 -6.53 25.93 10.71
CA GLY A 257 -5.26 25.19 10.69
C GLY A 257 -5.33 23.78 11.32
N LYS A 258 -6.53 23.24 11.52
CA LYS A 258 -6.74 21.88 12.02
C LYS A 258 -6.54 20.83 10.92
N ILE A 259 -6.88 21.19 9.68
CA ILE A 259 -6.58 20.43 8.46
C ILE A 259 -5.50 21.18 7.69
N LEU A 260 -4.48 20.47 7.21
CA LEU A 260 -3.43 21.08 6.39
C LEU A 260 -4.02 21.62 5.09
N LYS A 261 -3.72 22.89 4.80
CA LYS A 261 -4.16 23.53 3.56
C LYS A 261 -3.72 22.73 2.32
N SER A 262 -2.50 22.18 2.32
CA SER A 262 -1.99 21.34 1.22
C SER A 262 -2.84 20.11 0.96
N ARG A 263 -3.39 19.48 2.00
CA ARG A 263 -4.29 18.32 1.87
C ARG A 263 -5.60 18.73 1.19
N TYR A 264 -6.17 19.83 1.64
CA TYR A 264 -7.41 20.37 1.05
C TYR A 264 -7.19 20.83 -0.39
N ASP A 265 -6.09 21.53 -0.68
CA ASP A 265 -5.75 21.97 -2.04
C ASP A 265 -5.53 20.75 -2.97
N ASN A 266 -4.88 19.69 -2.49
CA ASN A 266 -4.73 18.45 -3.24
C ASN A 266 -6.07 17.77 -3.52
N TYR A 267 -6.95 17.68 -2.52
CA TYR A 267 -8.29 17.13 -2.70
C TYR A 267 -9.05 17.89 -3.80
N ARG A 268 -9.07 19.24 -3.74
CA ARG A 268 -9.73 20.07 -4.76
C ARG A 268 -9.16 19.83 -6.16
N LYS A 269 -7.85 19.69 -6.25
CA LYS A 269 -7.15 19.37 -7.50
C LYS A 269 -7.59 18.01 -8.04
N PHE A 270 -7.66 16.99 -7.18
CA PHE A 270 -8.00 15.62 -7.56
C PHE A 270 -9.46 15.49 -8.02
N VAL A 271 -10.39 16.24 -7.39
CA VAL A 271 -11.79 16.31 -7.86
C VAL A 271 -11.89 16.96 -9.23
N GLY A 272 -10.98 17.88 -9.57
CA GLY A 272 -10.90 18.58 -10.85
C GLY A 272 -10.19 17.76 -11.95
N GLU A 273 -9.39 16.78 -11.58
CA GLU A 273 -8.75 15.84 -12.52
C GLU A 273 -9.78 14.80 -13.02
#